data_825b09f7a269c70e8e7ce02bd542352f
#
_entry.id   825b09f7a269c70e8e7ce02bd542352f
#
_cell.length_a   1.000
_cell.length_b   1.000
_cell.length_c   1.000
_cell.angle_alpha   90.00
_cell.angle_beta   90.00
_cell.angle_gamma   90.00
#
_symmetry.space_group_name_H-M   'P 1'
#
loop_
_entity.id
_entity.type
_entity.pdbx_description
1 polymer ?
#
loop_
_entity_poly.entity_id
_entity_poly.type
_entity_poly.pdbx_seq_one_letter_code
_entity_poly.pdbx_strand_id
1 'polypeptide(L)'
;VLGTIAAVEEDLLHNGLVMRYRTRSGVDGLEGDEHPFVACSFWLVAAYAKSGRVKEAHALMSRLVGLVNDVGLLSEEYDPTAKRMVGNFPQAFSHLALVSAAFALSEVDDGDDNEPGTTMSGGQSDDVDTESDDDSGTSSGGR
;
A
#
# COMPACT_ATOMS: atom_id res chain seq x y z
N VAL A 1 -18.21 2.13 0.09
CA VAL A 1 -16.90 1.46 -0.14
C VAL A 1 -16.25 1.09 1.18
N LEU A 2 -15.95 2.04 2.10
CA LEU A 2 -15.24 1.73 3.36
C LEU A 2 -15.98 0.71 4.24
N GLY A 3 -17.32 0.82 4.37
CA GLY A 3 -18.11 -0.15 5.12
C GLY A 3 -18.08 -1.57 4.53
N THR A 4 -18.00 -1.68 3.21
CA THR A 4 -17.88 -2.98 2.51
C THR A 4 -16.51 -3.61 2.77
N ILE A 5 -15.44 -2.81 2.73
CA ILE A 5 -14.09 -3.29 3.05
C ILE A 5 -14.04 -3.81 4.49
N ALA A 6 -14.57 -3.03 5.45
CA ALA A 6 -14.61 -3.45 6.86
C ALA A 6 -15.39 -4.77 7.05
N ALA A 7 -16.52 -4.95 6.38
CA ALA A 7 -17.28 -6.19 6.43
C ALA A 7 -16.51 -7.39 5.84
N VAL A 8 -15.77 -7.18 4.74
CA VAL A 8 -14.91 -8.23 4.15
C VAL A 8 -13.77 -8.59 5.09
N GLU A 9 -13.15 -7.59 5.73
CA GLU A 9 -12.08 -7.81 6.71
C GLU A 9 -12.59 -8.61 7.92
N GLU A 10 -13.75 -8.25 8.45
CA GLU A 10 -14.35 -8.92 9.61
C GLU A 10 -14.78 -10.35 9.28
N ASP A 11 -15.43 -10.54 8.13
CA ASP A 11 -16.12 -11.78 7.81
C ASP A 11 -15.27 -12.80 7.03
N LEU A 12 -14.40 -12.33 6.15
CA LEU A 12 -13.74 -13.17 5.14
C LEU A 12 -12.22 -13.13 5.20
N LEU A 13 -11.60 -12.20 5.95
CA LEU A 13 -10.15 -12.13 6.04
C LEU A 13 -9.62 -13.09 7.09
N HIS A 14 -9.04 -14.22 6.66
CA HIS A 14 -8.47 -15.23 7.53
C HIS A 14 -6.97 -15.41 7.25
N ASN A 15 -6.16 -15.33 8.30
CA ASN A 15 -4.71 -15.43 8.17
C ASN A 15 -4.13 -14.46 7.12
N GLY A 16 -4.76 -13.27 6.97
CA GLY A 16 -4.36 -12.22 6.03
C GLY A 16 -4.59 -12.55 4.54
N LEU A 17 -5.46 -13.52 4.24
CA LEU A 17 -5.97 -13.84 2.91
C LEU A 17 -7.50 -13.90 2.94
N VAL A 18 -8.15 -13.62 1.81
CA VAL A 18 -9.61 -13.48 1.73
C VAL A 18 -10.25 -14.78 1.27
N MET A 19 -11.22 -15.25 2.05
CA MET A 19 -12.11 -16.37 1.68
C MET A 19 -13.12 -15.90 0.61
N ARG A 20 -13.54 -16.80 -0.26
CA ARG A 20 -14.58 -16.53 -1.27
C ARG A 20 -15.95 -16.30 -0.63
N TYR A 21 -16.28 -17.06 0.41
CA TYR A 21 -17.50 -16.97 1.20
C TYR A 21 -17.28 -17.61 2.58
N ARG A 22 -18.30 -17.49 3.46
CA ARG A 22 -18.26 -18.18 4.77
C ARG A 22 -18.52 -19.67 4.59
N THR A 23 -17.55 -20.51 4.89
CA THR A 23 -17.65 -21.97 4.79
C THR A 23 -18.72 -22.60 5.66
N ARG A 24 -19.06 -21.95 6.78
CA ARG A 24 -20.10 -22.44 7.72
C ARG A 24 -21.53 -22.43 7.16
N SER A 25 -21.77 -21.79 6.02
CA SER A 25 -23.11 -21.67 5.44
C SER A 25 -23.55 -22.90 4.62
N GLY A 26 -22.65 -23.82 4.28
CA GLY A 26 -22.97 -25.03 3.50
C GLY A 26 -23.60 -24.75 2.13
N VAL A 27 -23.36 -23.55 1.57
CA VAL A 27 -24.06 -23.03 0.40
C VAL A 27 -23.72 -23.79 -0.88
N ASP A 28 -22.53 -24.38 -0.95
CA ASP A 28 -22.04 -25.06 -2.14
C ASP A 28 -22.24 -26.57 -2.14
N GLY A 29 -22.59 -27.16 -0.99
CA GLY A 29 -22.80 -28.61 -0.86
C GLY A 29 -21.56 -29.48 -1.09
N LEU A 30 -20.38 -28.89 -1.11
CA LEU A 30 -19.12 -29.60 -1.23
C LEU A 30 -18.59 -30.00 0.17
N GLU A 31 -18.10 -31.23 0.29
CA GLU A 31 -17.39 -31.69 1.48
C GLU A 31 -15.91 -31.31 1.37
N GLY A 32 -15.43 -30.51 2.31
CA GLY A 32 -14.01 -30.13 2.40
C GLY A 32 -13.79 -28.79 3.09
N ASP A 33 -12.54 -28.55 3.44
CA ASP A 33 -12.11 -27.25 3.96
C ASP A 33 -11.85 -26.30 2.79
N GLU A 34 -12.57 -25.20 2.75
CA GLU A 34 -12.33 -24.12 1.79
C GLU A 34 -11.08 -23.35 2.21
N HIS A 35 -10.24 -23.02 1.23
CA HIS A 35 -9.04 -22.21 1.42
C HIS A 35 -9.26 -20.78 0.92
N PRO A 36 -8.44 -19.80 1.36
CA PRO A 36 -8.46 -18.44 0.83
C PRO A 36 -8.37 -18.41 -0.70
N PHE A 37 -9.29 -17.65 -1.31
CA PHE A 37 -9.37 -17.51 -2.75
C PHE A 37 -8.45 -16.37 -3.21
N VAL A 38 -7.43 -16.73 -4.01
CA VAL A 38 -6.33 -15.81 -4.35
C VAL A 38 -6.84 -14.55 -5.06
N ALA A 39 -7.78 -14.68 -5.98
CA ALA A 39 -8.37 -13.54 -6.69
C ALA A 39 -9.09 -12.56 -5.76
N CYS A 40 -9.82 -13.04 -4.73
CA CYS A 40 -10.49 -12.17 -3.75
C CYS A 40 -9.47 -11.36 -2.95
N SER A 41 -8.32 -11.94 -2.63
CA SER A 41 -7.24 -11.26 -1.93
C SER A 41 -6.65 -10.12 -2.79
N PHE A 42 -6.46 -10.32 -4.09
CA PHE A 42 -6.05 -9.25 -5.02
C PHE A 42 -7.13 -8.16 -5.19
N TRP A 43 -8.42 -8.52 -5.18
CA TRP A 43 -9.49 -7.52 -5.18
C TRP A 43 -9.47 -6.64 -3.94
N LEU A 44 -9.11 -7.21 -2.78
CA LEU A 44 -8.94 -6.43 -1.56
C LEU A 44 -7.76 -5.45 -1.68
N VAL A 45 -6.65 -5.84 -2.34
CA VAL A 45 -5.54 -4.89 -2.67
C VAL A 45 -6.06 -3.70 -3.46
N ALA A 46 -6.80 -3.94 -4.54
CA ALA A 46 -7.36 -2.87 -5.36
C ALA A 46 -8.36 -2.00 -4.59
N ALA A 47 -9.16 -2.60 -3.69
CA ALA A 47 -10.08 -1.87 -2.83
C ALA A 47 -9.35 -0.99 -1.81
N TYR A 48 -8.26 -1.46 -1.22
CA TYR A 48 -7.40 -0.67 -0.34
C TYR A 48 -6.78 0.52 -1.09
N ALA A 49 -6.15 0.29 -2.25
CA ALA A 49 -5.56 1.33 -3.07
C ALA A 49 -6.58 2.44 -3.39
N LYS A 50 -7.74 2.08 -3.94
CA LYS A 50 -8.82 3.01 -4.32
C LYS A 50 -9.50 3.71 -3.13
N SER A 51 -9.32 3.22 -1.92
CA SER A 51 -9.86 3.84 -0.70
C SER A 51 -8.85 4.70 0.06
N GLY A 52 -7.63 4.87 -0.48
CA GLY A 52 -6.55 5.63 0.16
C GLY A 52 -5.74 4.85 1.21
N ARG A 53 -6.01 3.55 1.38
CA ARG A 53 -5.27 2.66 2.28
C ARG A 53 -4.04 2.06 1.57
N VAL A 54 -3.20 2.94 1.01
CA VAL A 54 -2.10 2.58 0.10
C VAL A 54 -1.07 1.67 0.77
N LYS A 55 -0.71 1.96 2.03
CA LYS A 55 0.26 1.12 2.78
C LYS A 55 -0.23 -0.32 2.97
N GLU A 56 -1.50 -0.49 3.26
CA GLU A 56 -2.12 -1.81 3.41
C GLU A 56 -2.24 -2.53 2.08
N ALA A 57 -2.52 -1.79 1.01
CA ALA A 57 -2.53 -2.32 -0.36
C ALA A 57 -1.15 -2.89 -0.74
N HIS A 58 -0.07 -2.13 -0.53
CA HIS A 58 1.29 -2.59 -0.80
C HIS A 58 1.70 -3.78 0.06
N ALA A 59 1.36 -3.78 1.35
CA ALA A 59 1.68 -4.88 2.24
C ALA A 59 1.00 -6.20 1.80
N LEU A 60 -0.30 -6.12 1.45
CA LEU A 60 -1.05 -7.28 0.96
C LEU A 60 -0.55 -7.72 -0.42
N MET A 61 -0.28 -6.79 -1.34
CA MET A 61 0.28 -7.08 -2.67
C MET A 61 1.60 -7.82 -2.58
N SER A 62 2.54 -7.32 -1.76
CA SER A 62 3.84 -7.96 -1.55
C SER A 62 3.71 -9.38 -1.01
N ARG A 63 2.77 -9.60 -0.10
CA ARG A 63 2.47 -10.93 0.42
C ARG A 63 1.95 -11.86 -0.67
N LEU A 64 0.99 -11.41 -1.50
CA LEU A 64 0.37 -12.21 -2.55
C LEU A 64 1.36 -12.55 -3.66
N VAL A 65 2.21 -11.62 -4.06
CA VAL A 65 3.29 -11.87 -5.02
C VAL A 65 4.28 -12.89 -4.47
N GLY A 66 4.51 -12.92 -3.16
CA GLY A 66 5.32 -13.94 -2.50
C GLY A 66 4.74 -15.36 -2.52
N LEU A 67 3.48 -15.55 -2.95
CA LEU A 67 2.84 -16.87 -3.08
C LEU A 67 3.06 -17.51 -4.46
N VAL A 68 3.51 -16.77 -5.47
CA VAL A 68 3.77 -17.32 -6.81
C VAL A 68 4.86 -18.39 -6.75
N ASN A 69 4.77 -19.36 -7.65
CA ASN A 69 5.81 -20.37 -7.77
C ASN A 69 7.06 -19.81 -8.51
N ASP A 70 8.06 -20.65 -8.71
CA ASP A 70 9.34 -20.36 -9.36
C ASP A 70 9.22 -19.88 -10.82
N VAL A 71 8.10 -20.16 -11.48
CA VAL A 71 7.80 -19.70 -12.85
C VAL A 71 6.71 -18.59 -12.89
N GLY A 72 6.37 -18.00 -11.75
CA GLY A 72 5.45 -16.86 -11.67
C GLY A 72 3.97 -17.22 -11.76
N LEU A 73 3.57 -18.47 -11.51
CA LEU A 73 2.19 -18.92 -11.63
C LEU A 73 1.47 -18.99 -10.27
N LEU A 74 0.16 -18.77 -10.31
CA LEU A 74 -0.77 -18.80 -9.18
C LEU A 74 -1.86 -19.86 -9.40
N SER A 75 -2.31 -20.43 -8.29
CA SER A 75 -3.49 -21.30 -8.21
C SER A 75 -4.78 -20.50 -7.97
N GLU A 76 -5.88 -21.23 -7.88
CA GLU A 76 -7.19 -20.74 -7.46
C GLU A 76 -7.19 -20.32 -5.99
N GLU A 77 -6.70 -21.20 -5.12
CA GLU A 77 -6.69 -21.07 -3.67
C GLU A 77 -5.29 -21.30 -3.10
N TYR A 78 -5.10 -20.88 -1.86
CA TYR A 78 -3.87 -21.10 -1.12
C TYR A 78 -4.14 -21.60 0.30
N ASP A 79 -3.52 -22.72 0.67
CA ASP A 79 -3.55 -23.25 2.03
C ASP A 79 -2.43 -22.60 2.87
N PRO A 80 -2.78 -21.65 3.78
CA PRO A 80 -1.78 -20.96 4.58
C PRO A 80 -1.15 -21.85 5.66
N THR A 81 -1.80 -22.95 6.02
CA THR A 81 -1.32 -23.91 7.03
C THR A 81 -0.28 -24.84 6.43
N ALA A 82 -0.61 -25.48 5.31
CA ALA A 82 0.31 -26.34 4.59
C ALA A 82 1.30 -25.56 3.69
N LYS A 83 1.11 -24.22 3.54
CA LYS A 83 1.93 -23.33 2.70
C LYS A 83 2.04 -23.84 1.26
N ARG A 84 0.91 -24.18 0.66
CA ARG A 84 0.85 -24.71 -0.70
C ARG A 84 -0.31 -24.16 -1.49
N MET A 85 -0.17 -24.16 -2.80
CA MET A 85 -1.24 -23.87 -3.74
C MET A 85 -2.28 -25.00 -3.75
N VAL A 86 -3.56 -24.64 -3.90
CA VAL A 86 -4.71 -25.56 -3.90
C VAL A 86 -5.67 -25.16 -5.01
N GLY A 87 -6.52 -26.11 -5.42
CA GLY A 87 -7.50 -25.89 -6.48
C GLY A 87 -6.88 -25.92 -7.88
N ASN A 88 -7.55 -25.27 -8.82
CA ASN A 88 -7.11 -25.20 -10.22
C ASN A 88 -5.76 -24.48 -10.36
N PHE A 89 -4.84 -25.07 -11.11
CA PHE A 89 -3.50 -24.53 -11.34
C PHE A 89 -3.02 -24.84 -12.76
N PRO A 90 -2.46 -23.83 -13.49
CA PRO A 90 -2.48 -22.40 -13.16
C PRO A 90 -3.88 -21.81 -13.33
N GLN A 91 -4.23 -20.81 -12.52
CA GLN A 91 -5.55 -20.17 -12.57
C GLN A 91 -5.49 -18.79 -13.21
N ALA A 92 -6.05 -18.64 -14.40
CA ALA A 92 -6.05 -17.38 -15.14
C ALA A 92 -6.75 -16.24 -14.38
N PHE A 93 -7.82 -16.57 -13.66
CA PHE A 93 -8.58 -15.57 -12.89
C PHE A 93 -7.77 -14.90 -11.77
N SER A 94 -6.91 -15.67 -11.11
CA SER A 94 -5.97 -15.15 -10.11
C SER A 94 -4.95 -14.19 -10.74
N HIS A 95 -4.46 -14.49 -11.96
CA HIS A 95 -3.53 -13.60 -12.68
C HIS A 95 -4.22 -12.32 -13.18
N LEU A 96 -5.47 -12.41 -13.65
CA LEU A 96 -6.25 -11.22 -14.03
C LEU A 96 -6.48 -10.30 -12.83
N ALA A 97 -6.79 -10.88 -11.67
CA ALA A 97 -6.95 -10.12 -10.43
C ALA A 97 -5.64 -9.47 -9.98
N LEU A 98 -4.49 -10.16 -10.10
CA LEU A 98 -3.16 -9.62 -9.85
C LEU A 98 -2.88 -8.40 -10.73
N VAL A 99 -3.09 -8.52 -12.04
CA VAL A 99 -2.87 -7.41 -13.00
C VAL A 99 -3.75 -6.21 -12.63
N SER A 100 -5.03 -6.44 -12.35
CA SER A 100 -5.95 -5.36 -11.94
C SER A 100 -5.53 -4.68 -10.64
N ALA A 101 -5.01 -5.43 -9.68
CA ALA A 101 -4.51 -4.89 -8.42
C ALA A 101 -3.22 -4.08 -8.63
N ALA A 102 -2.32 -4.55 -9.49
CA ALA A 102 -1.09 -3.83 -9.84
C ALA A 102 -1.40 -2.48 -10.52
N PHE A 103 -2.34 -2.44 -11.45
CA PHE A 103 -2.80 -1.20 -12.06
C PHE A 103 -3.40 -0.24 -11.03
N ALA A 104 -4.25 -0.73 -10.13
CA ALA A 104 -4.85 0.12 -9.09
C ALA A 104 -3.80 0.71 -8.14
N LEU A 105 -2.71 0.00 -7.87
CA LEU A 105 -1.58 0.51 -7.08
C LEU A 105 -0.77 1.55 -7.87
N SER A 106 -0.41 1.29 -9.13
CA SER A 106 0.35 2.26 -9.94
C SER A 106 -0.39 3.59 -10.10
N GLU A 107 -1.72 3.58 -10.25
CA GLU A 107 -2.52 4.80 -10.34
C GLU A 107 -2.42 5.69 -9.09
N VAL A 108 -2.29 5.11 -7.90
CA VAL A 108 -2.18 5.88 -6.66
C VAL A 108 -0.75 6.29 -6.35
N ASP A 109 0.24 5.47 -6.72
CA ASP A 109 1.66 5.80 -6.57
C ASP A 109 2.05 6.97 -7.49
N ASP A 110 1.63 6.96 -8.77
CA ASP A 110 1.85 8.05 -9.72
C ASP A 110 1.16 9.36 -9.31
N GLY A 111 0.05 9.27 -8.56
CA GLY A 111 -0.70 10.42 -8.03
C GLY A 111 0.04 11.15 -6.91
N ASP A 112 0.75 10.42 -6.07
CA ASP A 112 1.48 10.99 -4.91
C ASP A 112 2.76 11.73 -5.36
N ASP A 113 3.40 11.27 -6.44
CA ASP A 113 4.59 11.91 -7.02
C ASP A 113 4.29 13.25 -7.73
N ASN A 114 3.03 13.58 -7.98
CA ASN A 114 2.62 14.76 -8.75
C ASN A 114 2.03 15.89 -7.87
N GLU A 115 2.12 15.84 -6.55
CA GLU A 115 1.85 16.97 -5.67
C GLU A 115 2.99 18.00 -5.81
N PRO A 116 2.70 19.25 -6.27
CA PRO A 116 3.72 20.28 -6.36
C PRO A 116 4.20 20.63 -4.97
N GLY A 117 5.46 20.32 -4.71
CA GLY A 117 6.13 20.61 -3.44
C GLY A 117 5.82 22.03 -3.00
N THR A 118 5.24 22.18 -1.81
CA THR A 118 5.06 23.45 -1.12
C THR A 118 6.43 24.10 -0.98
N THR A 119 6.73 25.07 -1.85
CA THR A 119 7.89 25.94 -1.74
C THR A 119 7.79 26.68 -0.42
N MET A 120 8.63 26.30 0.53
CA MET A 120 8.91 27.09 1.72
C MET A 120 9.39 28.46 1.26
N SER A 121 8.50 29.45 1.41
CA SER A 121 8.87 30.87 1.28
C SER A 121 9.90 31.19 2.35
N GLY A 122 11.16 31.27 1.94
CA GLY A 122 12.23 31.80 2.76
C GLY A 122 11.98 33.26 3.00
N GLY A 123 11.70 33.64 4.24
CA GLY A 123 11.64 34.99 4.70
C GLY A 123 13.02 35.65 4.51
N GLN A 124 13.03 36.66 3.65
CA GLN A 124 14.14 37.58 3.44
C GLN A 124 14.12 38.57 4.60
N SER A 125 15.10 38.48 5.50
CA SER A 125 15.38 39.51 6.49
C SER A 125 16.24 40.58 5.84
N ASP A 126 15.65 41.74 5.63
CA ASP A 126 16.35 42.98 5.26
C ASP A 126 17.21 43.43 6.43
N ASP A 127 18.52 43.30 6.31
CA ASP A 127 19.47 44.00 7.18
C ASP A 127 19.62 45.43 6.67
N VAL A 128 19.17 46.35 7.49
CA VAL A 128 19.33 47.81 7.31
C VAL A 128 20.70 48.20 7.84
N ASP A 129 21.56 48.63 6.92
CA ASP A 129 22.80 49.34 7.21
C ASP A 129 22.48 50.68 7.88
N THR A 130 22.98 50.91 9.06
CA THR A 130 23.13 52.24 9.65
C THR A 130 24.61 52.53 9.85
N GLU A 131 25.12 53.36 8.92
CA GLU A 131 26.32 54.12 9.10
C GLU A 131 26.09 55.16 10.20
N SER A 132 27.05 55.27 11.10
CA SER A 132 27.28 56.48 11.87
C SER A 132 28.79 56.65 12.16
N ASP A 133 29.31 57.66 11.43
CA ASP A 133 30.57 58.34 11.72
C ASP A 133 30.58 58.92 13.14
N ASP A 134 31.71 58.86 13.79
CA ASP A 134 32.30 59.99 14.57
C ASP A 134 33.66 59.48 15.18
N ASP A 135 34.66 60.02 14.75
CA ASP A 135 35.62 61.10 14.95
C ASP A 135 36.17 61.21 16.38
N SER A 136 37.45 61.49 16.34
CA SER A 136 38.32 62.07 17.41
C SER A 136 38.71 61.10 18.57
N GLY A 137 39.90 61.05 18.90
CA GLY A 137 41.04 61.89 18.91
C GLY A 137 42.02 61.47 19.96
N THR A 138 43.24 61.60 19.58
CA THR A 138 44.39 61.98 20.37
C THR A 138 44.84 61.25 21.63
N SER A 139 46.09 60.89 21.56
CA SER A 139 47.21 61.32 22.42
C SER A 139 47.75 60.39 23.49
N SER A 140 49.01 60.12 23.25
CA SER A 140 50.17 60.33 24.15
C SER A 140 50.47 59.41 25.33
N GLY A 141 51.65 58.93 25.27
CA GLY A 141 52.61 58.95 26.39
C GLY A 141 52.83 57.62 27.11
N GLY A 142 53.90 57.01 26.89
CA GLY A 142 55.10 57.27 27.52
C GLY A 142 55.49 56.27 28.63
N ARG A 143 56.51 55.66 28.40
CA ARG A 143 57.52 54.97 29.19
C ARG A 143 57.52 53.45 29.09
#